data_2b9c092ad4d08366362014d70f179b83
#
_entry.id   2b9c092ad4d08366362014d70f179b83
#
_cell.length_a   1.000
_cell.length_b   1.000
_cell.length_c   1.000
_cell.angle_alpha   90.00
_cell.angle_beta   90.00
_cell.angle_gamma   90.00
#
_symmetry.space_group_name_H-M   'P 1'
#
loop_
_entity.id
_entity.type
_entity.pdbx_description
1 polymer ?
#
loop_
_entity_poly.entity_id
_entity_poly.type
_entity_poly.pdbx_seq_one_letter_code
_entity_poly.pdbx_strand_id
1 'polypeptide(L)'
;MVTALLCLTAMAQANQDPYYGRRATLFDELPIVKKDIVMLGNSLTDGCEFNELLGNRHIKNRGIVGDIVQGMIDRIGPIIEGQPKKLFIMCGVNDISHGVTADSIARATEKLIVMVKQGSPRTKIYLQSLLPFNSDVREWKLLKDRDHVVVEANILLEQVARRQGVTWINLYPLFADENGRLRADLTNDGLHLMGKGYLIWRDAIKPYIK
;
A
#
# COMPACT_ATOMS: atom_id res chain seq x y z
N MET A 1 22.89 -12.73 -5.52
CA MET A 1 22.16 -13.49 -6.56
C MET A 1 20.86 -14.13 -6.07
N VAL A 2 20.74 -14.62 -4.82
CA VAL A 2 19.52 -15.25 -4.28
C VAL A 2 18.34 -14.28 -4.13
N THR A 3 18.59 -13.03 -3.78
CA THR A 3 17.54 -11.99 -3.61
C THR A 3 16.84 -11.57 -4.91
N ALA A 4 17.55 -11.57 -6.03
CA ALA A 4 16.96 -11.24 -7.33
C ALA A 4 16.04 -12.37 -7.86
N LEU A 5 16.38 -13.62 -7.56
CA LEU A 5 15.59 -14.79 -7.96
C LEU A 5 14.28 -14.88 -7.17
N LEU A 6 14.28 -14.56 -5.87
CA LEU A 6 13.08 -14.50 -5.02
C LEU A 6 12.12 -13.39 -5.46
N CYS A 7 12.63 -12.24 -5.88
CA CYS A 7 11.81 -11.15 -6.41
C CYS A 7 11.14 -11.53 -7.74
N LEU A 8 11.86 -12.23 -8.63
CA LEU A 8 11.32 -12.71 -9.91
C LEU A 8 10.23 -13.78 -9.73
N THR A 9 10.36 -14.66 -8.73
CA THR A 9 9.33 -15.68 -8.44
C THR A 9 8.07 -15.07 -7.81
N ALA A 10 8.20 -14.06 -6.96
CA ALA A 10 7.05 -13.32 -6.40
C ALA A 10 6.29 -12.54 -7.48
N MET A 11 7.01 -11.92 -8.43
CA MET A 11 6.44 -11.25 -9.59
C MET A 11 5.65 -12.21 -10.49
N ALA A 12 6.20 -13.40 -10.76
CA ALA A 12 5.55 -14.41 -11.57
C ALA A 12 4.25 -14.92 -10.89
N GLN A 13 4.19 -14.94 -9.57
CA GLN A 13 3.06 -15.46 -8.80
C GLN A 13 1.93 -14.42 -8.67
N ALA A 14 2.23 -13.14 -8.45
CA ALA A 14 1.24 -12.08 -8.44
C ALA A 14 0.58 -11.89 -9.83
N ASN A 15 1.35 -12.01 -10.91
CA ASN A 15 0.85 -11.94 -12.28
C ASN A 15 0.04 -13.18 -12.73
N GLN A 16 0.05 -14.27 -11.96
CA GLN A 16 -0.72 -15.48 -12.26
C GLN A 16 -2.10 -15.49 -11.60
N ASP A 17 -2.39 -14.60 -10.64
CA ASP A 17 -3.73 -14.51 -10.07
C ASP A 17 -4.71 -13.90 -11.10
N PRO A 18 -5.74 -14.64 -11.52
CA PRO A 18 -6.75 -14.13 -12.44
C PRO A 18 -7.44 -12.86 -11.95
N TYR A 19 -7.54 -12.66 -10.63
CA TYR A 19 -8.10 -11.43 -10.05
C TYR A 19 -7.20 -10.23 -10.33
N TYR A 20 -5.89 -10.37 -10.15
CA TYR A 20 -4.93 -9.30 -10.44
C TYR A 20 -5.06 -8.80 -11.87
N GLY A 21 -5.04 -9.72 -12.87
CA GLY A 21 -5.16 -9.37 -14.27
C GLY A 21 -6.46 -8.65 -14.60
N ARG A 22 -7.59 -9.13 -14.04
CA ARG A 22 -8.90 -8.48 -14.23
C ARG A 22 -8.92 -7.06 -13.65
N ARG A 23 -8.30 -6.84 -12.48
CA ARG A 23 -8.28 -5.52 -11.85
C ARG A 23 -7.31 -4.57 -12.57
N ALA A 24 -6.12 -5.04 -12.93
CA ALA A 24 -5.11 -4.22 -13.61
C ALA A 24 -5.64 -3.72 -14.95
N THR A 25 -6.17 -4.61 -15.81
CA THR A 25 -6.73 -4.23 -17.10
C THR A 25 -7.95 -3.32 -16.98
N LEU A 26 -8.81 -3.51 -15.96
CA LEU A 26 -9.91 -2.59 -15.70
C LEU A 26 -9.40 -1.19 -15.33
N PHE A 27 -8.29 -1.11 -14.58
CA PHE A 27 -7.71 0.19 -14.21
C PHE A 27 -7.10 0.93 -15.41
N ASP A 28 -6.66 0.22 -16.46
CA ASP A 28 -6.21 0.84 -17.71
C ASP A 28 -7.39 1.53 -18.43
N GLU A 29 -8.60 0.95 -18.36
CA GLU A 29 -9.82 1.52 -18.95
C GLU A 29 -10.45 2.64 -18.11
N LEU A 30 -10.11 2.77 -16.84
CA LEU A 30 -10.69 3.76 -15.92
C LEU A 30 -9.81 5.00 -15.81
N PRO A 31 -10.18 6.12 -16.46
CA PRO A 31 -9.31 7.29 -16.52
C PRO A 31 -9.08 7.93 -15.15
N ILE A 32 -7.86 8.38 -14.92
CA ILE A 32 -7.49 9.30 -13.84
C ILE A 32 -7.41 10.71 -14.42
N VAL A 33 -7.88 11.70 -13.67
CA VAL A 33 -7.83 13.11 -14.09
C VAL A 33 -7.21 14.00 -12.99
N LYS A 34 -6.80 15.21 -13.37
CA LYS A 34 -6.04 16.15 -12.50
C LYS A 34 -6.66 16.50 -11.15
N LYS A 35 -7.97 16.35 -10.98
CA LYS A 35 -8.67 16.59 -9.71
C LYS A 35 -8.78 15.35 -8.82
N ASP A 36 -8.44 14.19 -9.37
CA ASP A 36 -8.59 12.95 -8.62
C ASP A 36 -7.53 12.78 -7.54
N ILE A 37 -7.92 12.01 -6.54
CA ILE A 37 -7.10 11.56 -5.42
C ILE A 37 -7.03 10.04 -5.55
N VAL A 38 -5.85 9.50 -5.74
CA VAL A 38 -5.67 8.06 -5.96
C VAL A 38 -5.20 7.38 -4.68
N MET A 39 -5.85 6.27 -4.34
CA MET A 39 -5.46 5.35 -3.28
C MET A 39 -4.81 4.12 -3.94
N LEU A 40 -3.47 4.05 -3.93
CA LEU A 40 -2.68 2.98 -4.52
C LEU A 40 -2.22 2.02 -3.43
N GLY A 41 -2.50 0.74 -3.60
CA GLY A 41 -2.14 -0.26 -2.60
C GLY A 41 -2.52 -1.69 -2.98
N ASN A 42 -2.52 -2.55 -1.97
CA ASN A 42 -2.85 -3.96 -2.05
C ASN A 42 -4.30 -4.27 -1.58
N SER A 43 -4.54 -5.46 -1.00
CA SER A 43 -5.86 -5.89 -0.51
C SER A 43 -6.45 -4.96 0.55
N LEU A 44 -5.64 -4.36 1.42
CA LEU A 44 -6.11 -3.39 2.41
C LEU A 44 -6.74 -2.16 1.73
N THR A 45 -6.16 -1.73 0.62
CA THR A 45 -6.69 -0.63 -0.18
C THR A 45 -7.87 -1.09 -1.03
N ASP A 46 -7.78 -2.25 -1.68
CA ASP A 46 -8.84 -2.80 -2.53
C ASP A 46 -10.16 -2.97 -1.77
N GLY A 47 -10.11 -3.44 -0.53
CA GLY A 47 -11.26 -3.72 0.32
C GLY A 47 -11.95 -2.48 0.94
N CYS A 48 -11.63 -1.26 0.52
CA CYS A 48 -12.20 -0.04 1.10
C CYS A 48 -12.91 0.83 0.06
N GLU A 49 -14.15 1.18 0.32
CA GLU A 49 -14.92 2.15 -0.46
C GLU A 49 -14.56 3.60 -0.05
N PHE A 50 -13.30 4.00 -0.29
CA PHE A 50 -12.78 5.31 0.14
C PHE A 50 -13.59 6.51 -0.34
N ASN A 51 -14.17 6.44 -1.54
CA ASN A 51 -15.00 7.51 -2.11
C ASN A 51 -16.27 7.74 -1.26
N GLU A 52 -16.92 6.67 -0.83
CA GLU A 52 -18.11 6.73 0.03
C GLU A 52 -17.71 7.12 1.46
N LEU A 53 -16.69 6.45 2.00
CA LEU A 53 -16.21 6.63 3.37
C LEU A 53 -15.76 8.06 3.65
N LEU A 54 -15.21 8.77 2.65
CA LEU A 54 -14.74 10.15 2.72
C LEU A 54 -15.70 11.16 2.05
N GLY A 55 -16.81 10.71 1.47
CA GLY A 55 -17.80 11.55 0.80
C GLY A 55 -17.23 12.33 -0.40
N ASN A 56 -16.28 11.74 -1.13
CA ASN A 56 -15.60 12.42 -2.22
C ASN A 56 -15.47 11.54 -3.48
N ARG A 57 -16.31 11.80 -4.49
CA ARG A 57 -16.34 11.06 -5.77
C ARG A 57 -15.03 11.12 -6.57
N HIS A 58 -14.12 12.03 -6.23
CA HIS A 58 -12.80 12.14 -6.88
C HIS A 58 -11.74 11.22 -6.27
N ILE A 59 -12.09 10.47 -5.23
CA ILE A 59 -11.20 9.44 -4.72
C ILE A 59 -11.35 8.19 -5.59
N LYS A 60 -10.22 7.70 -6.08
CA LYS A 60 -10.12 6.54 -6.96
C LYS A 60 -9.36 5.44 -6.25
N ASN A 61 -10.03 4.34 -5.96
CA ASN A 61 -9.37 3.15 -5.44
C ASN A 61 -8.58 2.46 -6.57
N ARG A 62 -7.30 2.23 -6.33
CA ARG A 62 -6.36 1.50 -7.17
C ARG A 62 -5.64 0.43 -6.34
N GLY A 63 -6.37 -0.19 -5.41
CA GLY A 63 -5.94 -1.39 -4.69
C GLY A 63 -6.13 -2.65 -5.53
N ILE A 64 -5.23 -3.62 -5.36
CA ILE A 64 -5.39 -4.99 -5.89
C ILE A 64 -4.97 -5.98 -4.81
N VAL A 65 -5.81 -6.98 -4.54
CA VAL A 65 -5.48 -8.07 -3.61
C VAL A 65 -4.17 -8.75 -4.02
N GLY A 66 -3.30 -9.00 -3.05
CA GLY A 66 -2.02 -9.68 -3.27
C GLY A 66 -0.91 -8.83 -3.90
N ASP A 67 -1.19 -7.57 -4.26
CA ASP A 67 -0.21 -6.73 -4.95
C ASP A 67 1.01 -6.43 -4.09
N ILE A 68 2.16 -6.37 -4.75
CA ILE A 68 3.48 -6.04 -4.20
C ILE A 68 3.98 -4.71 -4.78
N VAL A 69 5.04 -4.15 -4.20
CA VAL A 69 5.58 -2.85 -4.66
C VAL A 69 5.92 -2.88 -6.15
N GLN A 70 6.50 -3.98 -6.65
CA GLN A 70 6.84 -4.09 -8.06
C GLN A 70 5.59 -4.13 -8.96
N GLY A 71 4.52 -4.82 -8.56
CA GLY A 71 3.26 -4.82 -9.31
C GLY A 71 2.66 -3.41 -9.40
N MET A 72 2.77 -2.60 -8.35
CA MET A 72 2.36 -1.20 -8.40
C MET A 72 3.23 -0.37 -9.36
N ILE A 73 4.54 -0.63 -9.43
CA ILE A 73 5.44 -0.02 -10.40
C ILE A 73 5.02 -0.37 -11.83
N ASP A 74 4.69 -1.62 -12.09
CA ASP A 74 4.36 -2.12 -13.43
C ASP A 74 3.04 -1.49 -13.96
N ARG A 75 2.12 -1.13 -13.06
CA ARG A 75 0.79 -0.54 -13.40
C ARG A 75 0.66 0.96 -13.06
N ILE A 76 1.75 1.67 -12.82
CA ILE A 76 1.71 3.09 -12.45
C ILE A 76 1.41 4.02 -13.63
N GLY A 77 1.60 3.55 -14.87
CA GLY A 77 1.47 4.35 -16.09
C GLY A 77 0.20 5.19 -16.17
N PRO A 78 -1.01 4.58 -16.14
CA PRO A 78 -2.29 5.32 -16.24
C PRO A 78 -2.47 6.36 -15.13
N ILE A 79 -1.92 6.13 -13.93
CA ILE A 79 -1.96 7.09 -12.83
C ILE A 79 -1.08 8.31 -13.15
N ILE A 80 0.14 8.06 -13.65
CA ILE A 80 1.08 9.12 -14.05
C ILE A 80 0.49 9.96 -15.18
N GLU A 81 -0.06 9.33 -16.21
CA GLU A 81 -0.69 9.98 -17.37
C GLU A 81 -1.88 10.86 -16.94
N GLY A 82 -2.66 10.41 -15.98
CA GLY A 82 -3.82 11.14 -15.44
C GLY A 82 -3.46 12.38 -14.62
N GLN A 83 -2.21 12.53 -14.17
CA GLN A 83 -1.73 13.69 -13.41
C GLN A 83 -2.61 14.00 -12.17
N PRO A 84 -2.91 13.04 -11.26
CA PRO A 84 -3.84 13.27 -10.16
C PRO A 84 -3.35 14.37 -9.22
N LYS A 85 -4.30 15.01 -8.52
CA LYS A 85 -3.99 16.03 -7.49
C LYS A 85 -3.16 15.41 -6.35
N LYS A 86 -3.51 14.18 -5.94
CA LYS A 86 -2.87 13.48 -4.80
C LYS A 86 -2.77 11.99 -5.08
N LEU A 87 -1.71 11.39 -4.55
CA LEU A 87 -1.49 9.93 -4.58
C LEU A 87 -1.12 9.47 -3.16
N PHE A 88 -1.95 8.59 -2.60
CA PHE A 88 -1.68 7.90 -1.34
C PHE A 88 -1.16 6.51 -1.67
N ILE A 89 -0.06 6.10 -1.04
CA ILE A 89 0.61 4.82 -1.30
C ILE A 89 0.69 4.03 0.01
N MET A 90 0.23 2.78 0.01
CA MET A 90 0.49 1.79 1.06
C MET A 90 0.80 0.44 0.42
N CYS A 91 2.02 -0.06 0.61
CA CYS A 91 2.46 -1.32 0.01
C CYS A 91 3.61 -1.93 0.81
N GLY A 92 3.77 -3.27 0.75
CA GLY A 92 4.92 -3.97 1.31
C GLY A 92 4.60 -5.21 2.15
N VAL A 93 3.39 -5.36 2.72
CA VAL A 93 3.07 -6.55 3.54
C VAL A 93 3.11 -7.84 2.74
N ASN A 94 2.67 -7.82 1.48
CA ASN A 94 2.78 -8.99 0.60
C ASN A 94 4.23 -9.25 0.18
N ASP A 95 5.04 -8.21 -0.01
CA ASP A 95 6.49 -8.35 -0.21
C ASP A 95 7.12 -9.08 0.98
N ILE A 96 6.77 -8.70 2.22
CA ILE A 96 7.22 -9.37 3.45
C ILE A 96 6.79 -10.84 3.43
N SER A 97 5.57 -11.15 3.06
CA SER A 97 5.08 -12.53 2.98
C SER A 97 5.86 -13.37 1.96
N HIS A 98 6.39 -12.77 0.92
CA HIS A 98 7.27 -13.41 -0.07
C HIS A 98 8.76 -13.41 0.33
N GLY A 99 9.10 -12.98 1.55
CA GLY A 99 10.48 -13.00 2.06
C GLY A 99 11.35 -11.84 1.59
N VAL A 100 10.75 -10.79 1.02
CA VAL A 100 11.48 -9.59 0.62
C VAL A 100 11.91 -8.81 1.87
N THR A 101 13.14 -8.33 1.89
CA THR A 101 13.70 -7.57 3.01
C THR A 101 13.12 -6.16 3.08
N ALA A 102 13.11 -5.57 4.28
CA ALA A 102 12.67 -4.19 4.51
C ALA A 102 13.41 -3.18 3.62
N ASP A 103 14.73 -3.35 3.45
CA ASP A 103 15.56 -2.51 2.60
C ASP A 103 15.17 -2.62 1.11
N SER A 104 14.85 -3.81 0.62
CA SER A 104 14.38 -4.01 -0.76
C SER A 104 13.01 -3.37 -0.99
N ILE A 105 12.10 -3.47 -0.03
CA ILE A 105 10.80 -2.80 -0.05
C ILE A 105 10.98 -1.28 -0.11
N ALA A 106 11.86 -0.73 0.73
CA ALA A 106 12.12 0.71 0.77
C ALA A 106 12.70 1.21 -0.56
N ARG A 107 13.68 0.50 -1.15
CA ARG A 107 14.24 0.85 -2.46
C ARG A 107 13.20 0.79 -3.58
N ALA A 108 12.38 -0.24 -3.63
CA ALA A 108 11.33 -0.35 -4.63
C ALA A 108 10.29 0.76 -4.48
N THR A 109 9.90 1.09 -3.24
CA THR A 109 8.99 2.20 -2.95
C THR A 109 9.59 3.55 -3.34
N GLU A 110 10.88 3.76 -3.08
CA GLU A 110 11.58 4.97 -3.52
C GLU A 110 11.58 5.10 -5.04
N LYS A 111 11.84 4.01 -5.77
CA LYS A 111 11.74 3.97 -7.24
C LYS A 111 10.35 4.36 -7.71
N LEU A 112 9.28 3.80 -7.11
CA LEU A 112 7.89 4.14 -7.42
C LEU A 112 7.63 5.65 -7.24
N ILE A 113 8.07 6.23 -6.12
CA ILE A 113 7.93 7.66 -5.84
C ILE A 113 8.67 8.50 -6.87
N VAL A 114 9.91 8.12 -7.23
CA VAL A 114 10.72 8.83 -8.23
C VAL A 114 10.02 8.82 -9.60
N MET A 115 9.48 7.68 -10.03
CA MET A 115 8.72 7.58 -11.29
C MET A 115 7.52 8.53 -11.30
N VAL A 116 6.76 8.56 -10.20
CA VAL A 116 5.60 9.50 -10.09
C VAL A 116 6.07 10.95 -10.13
N LYS A 117 7.13 11.32 -9.42
CA LYS A 117 7.67 12.69 -9.41
C LYS A 117 8.15 13.13 -10.80
N GLN A 118 8.74 12.23 -11.56
CA GLN A 118 9.21 12.50 -12.93
C GLN A 118 8.06 12.64 -13.91
N GLY A 119 7.11 11.72 -13.88
CA GLY A 119 6.03 11.67 -14.85
C GLY A 119 4.80 12.50 -14.46
N SER A 120 4.62 12.82 -13.16
CA SER A 120 3.51 13.63 -12.64
C SER A 120 3.99 14.62 -11.55
N PRO A 121 4.80 15.62 -11.90
CA PRO A 121 5.54 16.44 -10.93
C PRO A 121 4.67 17.33 -10.04
N ARG A 122 3.40 17.52 -10.38
CA ARG A 122 2.44 18.28 -9.56
C ARG A 122 1.63 17.43 -8.60
N THR A 123 1.70 16.11 -8.71
CA THR A 123 1.01 15.18 -7.80
C THR A 123 1.62 15.24 -6.41
N LYS A 124 0.81 15.56 -5.40
CA LYS A 124 1.24 15.48 -4.00
C LYS A 124 1.20 14.02 -3.56
N ILE A 125 2.34 13.50 -3.13
CA ILE A 125 2.49 12.09 -2.71
C ILE A 125 2.42 11.99 -1.19
N TYR A 126 1.62 11.03 -0.71
CA TYR A 126 1.44 10.65 0.69
C TYR A 126 1.83 9.18 0.84
N LEU A 127 2.98 8.92 1.47
CA LEU A 127 3.42 7.58 1.79
C LEU A 127 2.90 7.19 3.16
N GLN A 128 2.20 6.07 3.25
CA GLN A 128 1.61 5.57 4.49
C GLN A 128 2.46 4.42 5.03
N SER A 129 2.54 4.30 6.36
CA SER A 129 3.17 3.14 6.99
C SER A 129 2.42 1.86 6.65
N LEU A 130 3.12 0.73 6.68
CA LEU A 130 2.49 -0.58 6.78
C LEU A 130 1.75 -0.69 8.11
N LEU A 131 0.66 -1.45 8.11
CA LEU A 131 -0.05 -1.82 9.33
C LEU A 131 0.57 -3.06 9.96
N PRO A 132 0.44 -3.24 11.28
CA PRO A 132 0.78 -4.51 11.91
C PRO A 132 -0.16 -5.63 11.44
N PHE A 133 0.23 -6.87 11.65
CA PHE A 133 -0.64 -8.04 11.55
C PHE A 133 -0.69 -8.77 12.90
N ASN A 134 -1.59 -9.74 13.08
CA ASN A 134 -1.79 -10.44 14.34
C ASN A 134 -1.96 -11.95 14.11
N SER A 135 -0.90 -12.71 14.35
CA SER A 135 -0.88 -14.16 14.20
C SER A 135 -1.67 -14.91 15.28
N ASP A 136 -2.05 -14.24 16.40
CA ASP A 136 -2.90 -14.84 17.44
C ASP A 136 -4.37 -14.91 17.00
N VAL A 137 -4.82 -13.98 16.15
CA VAL A 137 -6.16 -14.05 15.55
C VAL A 137 -6.21 -15.15 14.49
N ARG A 138 -5.22 -15.15 13.60
CA ARG A 138 -5.01 -16.19 12.59
C ARG A 138 -3.56 -16.19 12.12
N GLU A 139 -2.93 -17.35 12.12
CA GLU A 139 -1.58 -17.50 11.58
C GLU A 139 -1.60 -17.45 10.03
N TRP A 140 -0.93 -16.44 9.48
CA TRP A 140 -0.56 -16.38 8.08
C TRP A 140 0.84 -17.00 7.93
N LYS A 141 0.94 -18.25 7.48
CA LYS A 141 2.20 -19.01 7.41
C LYS A 141 3.36 -18.24 6.79
N LEU A 142 3.09 -17.45 5.76
CA LEU A 142 4.10 -16.66 5.06
C LEU A 142 4.52 -15.37 5.81
N LEU A 143 3.75 -14.96 6.83
CA LEU A 143 4.06 -13.81 7.69
C LEU A 143 4.56 -14.24 9.09
N LYS A 144 4.61 -15.53 9.37
CA LYS A 144 5.07 -16.04 10.66
C LYS A 144 6.45 -15.48 11.01
N ASP A 145 6.60 -15.01 12.25
CA ASP A 145 7.84 -14.45 12.80
C ASP A 145 8.42 -13.24 12.03
N ARG A 146 7.58 -12.52 11.25
CA ARG A 146 7.99 -11.39 10.41
C ARG A 146 7.51 -10.02 10.90
N ASP A 147 6.95 -9.92 12.11
CA ASP A 147 6.46 -8.66 12.69
C ASP A 147 7.56 -7.61 12.73
N HIS A 148 8.79 -8.01 13.08
CA HIS A 148 9.95 -7.12 13.11
C HIS A 148 10.27 -6.50 11.75
N VAL A 149 10.01 -7.20 10.63
CA VAL A 149 10.25 -6.69 9.28
C VAL A 149 9.29 -5.54 8.94
N VAL A 150 8.03 -5.58 9.46
CA VAL A 150 7.09 -4.47 9.31
C VAL A 150 7.63 -3.20 9.99
N VAL A 151 8.14 -3.34 11.21
CA VAL A 151 8.70 -2.22 11.96
C VAL A 151 9.94 -1.64 11.25
N GLU A 152 10.86 -2.52 10.82
CA GLU A 152 12.04 -2.13 10.07
C GLU A 152 11.68 -1.43 8.75
N ALA A 153 10.74 -2.00 7.99
CA ALA A 153 10.25 -1.39 6.75
C ALA A 153 9.66 0.00 6.99
N ASN A 154 8.87 0.19 8.04
CA ASN A 154 8.28 1.48 8.35
C ASN A 154 9.35 2.55 8.68
N ILE A 155 10.42 2.18 9.40
CA ILE A 155 11.56 3.08 9.66
C ILE A 155 12.22 3.51 8.34
N LEU A 156 12.47 2.56 7.44
CA LEU A 156 13.11 2.84 6.16
C LEU A 156 12.19 3.62 5.21
N LEU A 157 10.89 3.33 5.19
CA LEU A 157 9.89 4.06 4.40
C LEU A 157 9.75 5.52 4.87
N GLU A 158 9.79 5.78 6.18
CA GLU A 158 9.83 7.15 6.69
C GLU A 158 11.09 7.90 6.22
N GLN A 159 12.24 7.23 6.21
CA GLN A 159 13.48 7.82 5.67
C GLN A 159 13.35 8.10 4.16
N VAL A 160 12.74 7.19 3.40
CA VAL A 160 12.42 7.42 1.97
C VAL A 160 11.54 8.65 1.82
N ALA A 161 10.46 8.76 2.61
CA ALA A 161 9.56 9.91 2.56
C ALA A 161 10.31 11.24 2.80
N ARG A 162 11.19 11.27 3.80
CA ARG A 162 12.02 12.44 4.12
C ARG A 162 12.98 12.78 2.98
N ARG A 163 13.74 11.79 2.45
CA ARG A 163 14.67 12.01 1.34
C ARG A 163 13.97 12.50 0.08
N GLN A 164 12.81 11.96 -0.20
CA GLN A 164 12.03 12.31 -1.38
C GLN A 164 11.15 13.56 -1.20
N GLY A 165 11.07 14.14 0.01
CA GLY A 165 10.25 15.31 0.28
C GLY A 165 8.75 15.04 0.09
N VAL A 166 8.28 13.82 0.37
CA VAL A 166 6.87 13.44 0.34
C VAL A 166 6.29 13.36 1.75
N THR A 167 4.98 13.48 1.88
CA THR A 167 4.35 13.43 3.20
C THR A 167 4.31 11.99 3.72
N TRP A 168 4.85 11.78 4.93
CA TRP A 168 4.71 10.53 5.67
C TRP A 168 3.47 10.54 6.56
N ILE A 169 2.67 9.47 6.50
CA ILE A 169 1.51 9.25 7.38
C ILE A 169 1.75 7.96 8.16
N ASN A 170 2.11 8.09 9.43
CA ASN A 170 2.33 6.94 10.30
C ASN A 170 0.99 6.42 10.84
N LEU A 171 0.45 5.41 10.19
CA LEU A 171 -0.78 4.72 10.61
C LEU A 171 -0.51 3.64 11.65
N TYR A 172 0.69 3.04 11.66
CA TYR A 172 1.03 1.87 12.49
C TYR A 172 0.56 1.98 13.94
N PRO A 173 0.87 3.06 14.70
CA PRO A 173 0.50 3.14 16.11
C PRO A 173 -1.01 3.24 16.35
N LEU A 174 -1.81 3.59 15.35
CA LEU A 174 -3.28 3.65 15.47
C LEU A 174 -3.92 2.25 15.40
N PHE A 175 -3.19 1.29 14.85
CA PHE A 175 -3.64 -0.07 14.63
C PHE A 175 -2.94 -1.09 15.52
N ALA A 176 -1.81 -0.75 16.11
CA ALA A 176 -1.05 -1.62 16.99
C ALA A 176 -1.67 -1.68 18.40
N ASP A 177 -1.65 -2.88 18.98
CA ASP A 177 -1.86 -3.11 20.40
C ASP A 177 -0.55 -2.87 21.20
N GLU A 178 -0.57 -3.13 22.49
CA GLU A 178 0.58 -3.00 23.40
C GLU A 178 1.78 -3.90 23.02
N ASN A 179 1.53 -4.97 22.27
CA ASN A 179 2.54 -5.91 21.78
C ASN A 179 3.01 -5.58 20.35
N GLY A 180 2.53 -4.49 19.75
CA GLY A 180 2.84 -4.11 18.37
C GLY A 180 2.10 -4.93 17.31
N ARG A 181 1.06 -5.69 17.68
CA ARG A 181 0.23 -6.51 16.79
C ARG A 181 -1.04 -5.76 16.38
N LEU A 182 -1.61 -6.15 15.25
CA LEU A 182 -2.90 -5.59 14.83
C LEU A 182 -3.96 -5.86 15.91
N ARG A 183 -4.59 -4.81 16.39
CA ARG A 183 -5.65 -4.89 17.39
C ARG A 183 -6.73 -5.87 16.94
N ALA A 184 -7.03 -6.87 17.77
CA ALA A 184 -7.97 -7.95 17.46
C ALA A 184 -9.40 -7.46 17.19
N ASP A 185 -9.79 -6.29 17.74
CA ASP A 185 -11.11 -5.68 17.51
C ASP A 185 -11.23 -4.98 16.13
N LEU A 186 -10.15 -4.93 15.35
CA LEU A 186 -10.11 -4.29 14.03
C LEU A 186 -10.01 -5.28 12.86
N THR A 187 -9.88 -6.56 13.14
CA THR A 187 -9.66 -7.60 12.15
C THR A 187 -10.43 -8.89 12.50
N ASN A 188 -10.71 -9.72 11.51
CA ASN A 188 -11.27 -11.07 11.71
C ASN A 188 -10.33 -12.18 11.21
N ASP A 189 -9.22 -11.81 10.59
CA ASP A 189 -8.24 -12.76 10.06
C ASP A 189 -6.78 -12.42 10.42
N GLY A 190 -6.59 -11.38 11.25
CA GLY A 190 -5.27 -10.95 11.72
C GLY A 190 -4.47 -10.10 10.73
N LEU A 191 -4.99 -9.80 9.54
CA LEU A 191 -4.32 -9.02 8.49
C LEU A 191 -5.21 -7.94 7.89
N HIS A 192 -6.42 -8.31 7.45
CA HIS A 192 -7.35 -7.40 6.80
C HIS A 192 -8.23 -6.67 7.82
N LEU A 193 -8.64 -5.45 7.47
CA LEU A 193 -9.43 -4.60 8.35
C LEU A 193 -10.92 -4.88 8.23
N MET A 194 -11.59 -4.87 9.37
CA MET A 194 -13.04 -4.72 9.46
C MET A 194 -13.43 -3.23 9.39
N GLY A 195 -14.72 -2.94 9.25
CA GLY A 195 -15.24 -1.58 9.08
C GLY A 195 -14.74 -0.58 10.14
N LYS A 196 -14.61 -1.00 11.41
CA LYS A 196 -14.04 -0.16 12.48
C LYS A 196 -12.60 0.27 12.19
N GLY A 197 -11.79 -0.62 11.62
CA GLY A 197 -10.42 -0.29 11.21
C GLY A 197 -10.39 0.74 10.08
N TYR A 198 -11.29 0.61 9.10
CA TYR A 198 -11.40 1.60 8.01
C TYR A 198 -11.88 2.98 8.52
N LEU A 199 -12.70 3.05 9.56
CA LEU A 199 -13.05 4.33 10.19
C LEU A 199 -11.82 5.03 10.81
N ILE A 200 -10.93 4.28 11.47
CA ILE A 200 -9.67 4.80 12.01
C ILE A 200 -8.78 5.30 10.86
N TRP A 201 -8.65 4.51 9.79
CA TRP A 201 -7.86 4.91 8.61
C TRP A 201 -8.40 6.18 7.97
N ARG A 202 -9.74 6.25 7.77
CA ARG A 202 -10.43 7.45 7.28
C ARG A 202 -10.04 8.69 8.10
N ASP A 203 -10.16 8.61 9.41
CA ASP A 203 -9.94 9.76 10.29
C ASP A 203 -8.47 10.22 10.25
N ALA A 204 -7.53 9.27 10.14
CA ALA A 204 -6.11 9.57 10.01
C ALA A 204 -5.76 10.28 8.69
N ILE A 205 -6.40 9.91 7.56
CA ILE A 205 -6.10 10.50 6.25
C ILE A 205 -6.98 11.70 5.90
N LYS A 206 -8.13 11.88 6.55
CA LYS A 206 -9.09 12.97 6.29
C LYS A 206 -8.48 14.37 6.24
N PRO A 207 -7.50 14.75 7.08
CA PRO A 207 -6.85 16.05 7.01
C PRO A 207 -6.11 16.30 5.69
N TYR A 208 -5.68 15.25 5.00
CA TYR A 208 -4.90 15.30 3.76
C TYR A 208 -5.77 15.22 2.49
N ILE A 209 -7.07 14.97 2.63
CA ILE A 209 -8.00 14.81 1.48
C ILE A 209 -8.46 16.17 0.91
N LYS A 210 -8.49 17.21 1.70
CA LYS A 210 -8.93 18.56 1.29
C LYS A 210 -8.08 19.19 0.17
#